data_ef534a514d93d2d57f8659daba77e706
#
_entry.id   ef534a514d93d2d57f8659daba77e706
#
_cell.length_a   1.000
_cell.length_b   1.000
_cell.length_c   1.000
_cell.angle_alpha   90.00
_cell.angle_beta   90.00
_cell.angle_gamma   90.00
#
_symmetry.space_group_name_H-M   'P 1'
#
loop_
_entity.id
_entity.type
_entity.pdbx_description
1 polymer ?
#
loop_
_entity_poly.entity_id
_entity_poly.type
_entity_poly.pdbx_seq_one_letter_code
_entity_poly.pdbx_strand_id
1 'polypeptide(L)'
;MRIGLHVHIAGGYVKAVEHAKAVGCKAIQVFSTNPRTYRTSATDFAALDAFAQLRREAGIDPCAIHTPYLINLASTDAKIAQGSLRLLQADLAVAARGGMRFVNTHLGSYGTRDRTEGFTAICRALESALSKIEPDVFLVLENSAGAGNLAGGTIEELGALIRALDHPQLGVCLDTAHAWATGYEINSKEGVDRFVERADREIGVARILMFHFNDTQVPLGGSRDRHWHIGEGNIGFEGFRALLAHPELRDKTAILETPGNDEDDLRNMQTILAIEKGAVSC
;
A
#
# COMPACT_ATOMS: atom_id res chain seq x y z
N MET A 1 10.41 12.13 1.84
CA MET A 1 9.71 10.83 2.04
C MET A 1 10.67 9.69 2.35
N ARG A 2 10.19 8.56 2.90
CA ARG A 2 10.95 7.31 2.97
C ARG A 2 10.56 6.42 1.80
N ILE A 3 11.43 6.29 0.83
CA ILE A 3 11.14 5.59 -0.44
C ILE A 3 11.72 4.17 -0.39
N GLY A 4 10.98 3.21 -0.89
CA GLY A 4 11.38 1.81 -0.96
C GLY A 4 10.62 1.00 -2.00
N LEU A 5 10.76 -0.31 -1.93
CA LEU A 5 10.18 -1.26 -2.88
C LEU A 5 9.32 -2.31 -2.19
N HIS A 6 8.38 -2.87 -2.94
CA HIS A 6 7.79 -4.15 -2.64
C HIS A 6 8.72 -5.27 -3.10
N VAL A 7 9.33 -5.96 -2.17
CA VAL A 7 10.39 -6.94 -2.45
C VAL A 7 9.88 -8.37 -2.26
N HIS A 8 10.24 -9.25 -3.19
CA HIS A 8 9.91 -10.66 -3.08
C HIS A 8 10.76 -11.37 -2.02
N ILE A 9 10.10 -12.21 -1.19
CA ILE A 9 10.78 -13.03 -0.18
C ILE A 9 11.06 -14.47 -0.64
N ALA A 10 10.92 -14.77 -1.92
CA ALA A 10 11.12 -16.11 -2.47
C ALA A 10 12.53 -16.69 -2.19
N GLY A 11 13.53 -15.82 -2.04
CA GLY A 11 14.90 -16.18 -1.64
C GLY A 11 15.18 -16.12 -0.14
N GLY A 12 14.14 -15.87 0.68
CA GLY A 12 14.23 -15.63 2.12
C GLY A 12 14.40 -14.15 2.48
N TYR A 13 14.11 -13.83 3.73
CA TYR A 13 14.12 -12.46 4.25
C TYR A 13 15.49 -11.76 4.14
N VAL A 14 16.60 -12.51 4.29
CA VAL A 14 17.96 -11.97 4.18
C VAL A 14 18.18 -11.36 2.80
N LYS A 15 17.88 -12.12 1.74
CA LYS A 15 18.03 -11.65 0.37
C LYS A 15 17.16 -10.45 0.06
N ALA A 16 15.94 -10.40 0.61
CA ALA A 16 15.04 -9.25 0.46
C ALA A 16 15.67 -7.97 1.02
N VAL A 17 16.31 -8.04 2.20
CA VAL A 17 17.00 -6.88 2.78
C VAL A 17 18.26 -6.51 2.00
N GLU A 18 19.04 -7.50 1.54
CA GLU A 18 20.24 -7.27 0.71
C GLU A 18 19.86 -6.57 -0.59
N HIS A 19 18.81 -7.03 -1.28
CA HIS A 19 18.31 -6.39 -2.49
C HIS A 19 17.84 -4.95 -2.21
N ALA A 20 16.97 -4.75 -1.22
CA ALA A 20 16.49 -3.42 -0.83
C ALA A 20 17.65 -2.45 -0.51
N LYS A 21 18.68 -2.95 0.20
CA LYS A 21 19.90 -2.17 0.50
C LYS A 21 20.68 -1.82 -0.76
N ALA A 22 20.86 -2.78 -1.68
CA ALA A 22 21.61 -2.59 -2.90
C ALA A 22 21.00 -1.53 -3.82
N VAL A 23 19.67 -1.47 -3.89
CA VAL A 23 18.94 -0.47 -4.70
C VAL A 23 18.69 0.86 -3.97
N GLY A 24 19.08 0.98 -2.69
CA GLY A 24 19.03 2.23 -1.93
C GLY A 24 17.72 2.51 -1.20
N CYS A 25 16.90 1.48 -0.93
CA CYS A 25 15.65 1.61 -0.18
C CYS A 25 15.85 2.19 1.23
N LYS A 26 14.89 3.01 1.66
CA LYS A 26 14.72 3.49 3.04
C LYS A 26 13.51 2.89 3.74
N ALA A 27 12.62 2.27 2.98
CA ALA A 27 11.50 1.49 3.45
C ALA A 27 11.41 0.19 2.64
N ILE A 28 10.59 -0.76 3.08
CA ILE A 28 10.38 -2.02 2.37
C ILE A 28 8.95 -2.51 2.60
N GLN A 29 8.37 -3.14 1.59
CA GLN A 29 7.13 -3.89 1.71
C GLN A 29 7.37 -5.33 1.25
N VAL A 30 6.73 -6.28 1.90
CA VAL A 30 6.84 -7.71 1.58
C VAL A 30 5.49 -8.39 1.71
N PHE A 31 5.30 -9.54 1.06
CA PHE A 31 4.26 -10.48 1.47
C PHE A 31 4.78 -11.33 2.64
N SER A 32 3.93 -11.59 3.63
CA SER A 32 4.29 -12.49 4.75
C SER A 32 4.22 -13.97 4.34
N THR A 33 3.35 -14.26 3.35
CA THR A 33 3.07 -15.61 2.84
C THR A 33 2.86 -15.56 1.34
N ASN A 34 2.58 -16.72 0.72
CA ASN A 34 2.22 -16.75 -0.70
C ASN A 34 0.88 -16.01 -0.93
N PRO A 35 0.87 -14.91 -1.71
CA PRO A 35 -0.31 -14.05 -1.87
C PRO A 35 -1.46 -14.68 -2.66
N ARG A 36 -1.27 -15.89 -3.19
CA ARG A 36 -2.26 -16.63 -4.02
C ARG A 36 -2.95 -17.77 -3.27
N THR A 37 -2.82 -17.83 -1.94
CA THR A 37 -3.42 -18.92 -1.14
C THR A 37 -3.97 -18.40 0.19
N TYR A 38 -5.08 -19.02 0.66
CA TYR A 38 -5.60 -18.79 2.02
C TYR A 38 -4.85 -19.60 3.10
N ARG A 39 -3.79 -20.32 2.72
CA ARG A 39 -2.99 -21.08 3.69
C ARG A 39 -1.98 -20.14 4.33
N THR A 40 -2.01 -20.08 5.65
CA THR A 40 -0.93 -19.48 6.43
C THR A 40 0.17 -20.53 6.59
N SER A 41 1.39 -20.19 6.22
CA SER A 41 2.56 -21.01 6.57
C SER A 41 2.84 -20.88 8.07
N ALA A 42 3.45 -21.90 8.68
CA ALA A 42 4.03 -21.73 9.99
C ALA A 42 5.11 -20.63 9.92
N THR A 43 4.98 -19.62 10.75
CA THR A 43 5.91 -18.49 10.76
C THR A 43 7.25 -18.96 11.33
N ASP A 44 8.32 -18.81 10.56
CA ASP A 44 9.67 -18.98 11.06
C ASP A 44 10.09 -17.74 11.88
N PHE A 45 9.94 -17.83 13.19
CA PHE A 45 10.24 -16.71 14.09
C PHE A 45 11.73 -16.34 14.07
N ALA A 46 12.63 -17.30 13.90
CA ALA A 46 14.07 -17.03 13.83
C ALA A 46 14.40 -16.22 12.56
N ALA A 47 13.78 -16.57 11.43
CA ALA A 47 13.91 -15.81 10.20
C ALA A 47 13.34 -14.38 10.32
N LEU A 48 12.22 -14.21 11.04
CA LEU A 48 11.66 -12.87 11.31
C LEU A 48 12.56 -12.03 12.21
N ASP A 49 13.16 -12.62 13.25
CA ASP A 49 14.08 -11.91 14.14
C ASP A 49 15.33 -11.45 13.37
N ALA A 50 15.90 -12.34 12.54
CA ALA A 50 17.02 -11.99 11.67
C ALA A 50 16.66 -10.88 10.67
N PHE A 51 15.48 -10.96 10.08
CA PHE A 51 14.97 -9.92 9.16
C PHE A 51 14.85 -8.56 9.86
N ALA A 52 14.24 -8.53 11.06
CA ALA A 52 14.09 -7.31 11.82
C ALA A 52 15.44 -6.70 12.21
N GLN A 53 16.43 -7.53 12.57
CA GLN A 53 17.79 -7.08 12.87
C GLN A 53 18.47 -6.50 11.64
N LEU A 54 18.51 -7.25 10.53
CA LEU A 54 19.15 -6.81 9.29
C LEU A 54 18.57 -5.51 8.74
N ARG A 55 17.25 -5.34 8.80
CA ARG A 55 16.60 -4.09 8.41
C ARG A 55 17.07 -2.90 9.23
N ARG A 56 17.10 -3.07 10.57
CA ARG A 56 17.57 -2.00 11.48
C ARG A 56 19.04 -1.64 11.20
N GLU A 57 19.90 -2.62 11.02
CA GLU A 57 21.32 -2.43 10.68
C GLU A 57 21.50 -1.73 9.32
N ALA A 58 20.63 -2.02 8.36
CA ALA A 58 20.63 -1.38 7.04
C ALA A 58 19.96 0.02 7.04
N GLY A 59 19.30 0.43 8.13
CA GLY A 59 18.54 1.68 8.22
C GLY A 59 17.29 1.68 7.32
N ILE A 60 16.71 0.49 7.06
CA ILE A 60 15.50 0.29 6.26
C ILE A 60 14.29 0.21 7.21
N ASP A 61 13.62 1.34 7.36
CA ASP A 61 12.43 1.50 8.19
C ASP A 61 11.58 2.65 7.67
N PRO A 62 10.23 2.56 7.62
CA PRO A 62 9.41 1.44 8.09
C PRO A 62 9.40 0.23 7.14
N CYS A 63 8.91 -0.88 7.69
CA CYS A 63 8.55 -2.08 6.94
C CYS A 63 7.04 -2.26 6.92
N ALA A 64 6.50 -2.67 5.78
CA ALA A 64 5.11 -3.02 5.58
C ALA A 64 4.95 -4.49 5.19
N ILE A 65 3.84 -5.09 5.60
CA ILE A 65 3.30 -6.30 4.97
C ILE A 65 2.20 -5.85 4.01
N HIS A 66 2.21 -6.36 2.78
CA HIS A 66 1.03 -6.34 1.93
C HIS A 66 0.25 -7.65 2.14
N THR A 67 -1.04 -7.55 2.39
CA THR A 67 -1.88 -8.74 2.55
C THR A 67 -2.07 -9.46 1.21
N PRO A 68 -2.41 -10.77 1.20
CA PRO A 68 -2.68 -11.49 -0.05
C PRO A 68 -3.79 -10.87 -0.89
N TYR A 69 -3.66 -10.93 -2.21
CA TYR A 69 -4.65 -10.44 -3.19
C TYR A 69 -6.04 -11.08 -3.06
N LEU A 70 -6.13 -12.22 -2.35
CA LEU A 70 -7.36 -12.97 -2.13
C LEU A 70 -8.29 -12.34 -1.09
N ILE A 71 -7.83 -11.32 -0.36
CA ILE A 71 -8.63 -10.64 0.66
C ILE A 71 -9.89 -10.04 0.02
N ASN A 72 -11.05 -10.45 0.54
CA ASN A 72 -12.34 -9.85 0.22
C ASN A 72 -13.23 -9.81 1.48
N LEU A 73 -13.16 -8.69 2.18
CA LEU A 73 -13.90 -8.47 3.44
C LEU A 73 -15.40 -8.23 3.19
N ALA A 74 -15.78 -7.86 1.97
CA ALA A 74 -17.16 -7.63 1.56
C ALA A 74 -17.86 -8.88 1.00
N SER A 75 -17.16 -10.02 0.88
CA SER A 75 -17.70 -11.22 0.23
C SER A 75 -19.00 -11.70 0.87
N THR A 76 -19.96 -12.13 0.02
CA THR A 76 -21.17 -12.83 0.44
C THR A 76 -20.92 -14.28 0.80
N ASP A 77 -19.82 -14.87 0.28
CA ASP A 77 -19.37 -16.21 0.67
C ASP A 77 -18.69 -16.13 2.05
N ALA A 78 -19.32 -16.79 3.03
CA ALA A 78 -18.83 -16.79 4.41
C ALA A 78 -17.43 -17.41 4.55
N LYS A 79 -17.06 -18.39 3.70
CA LYS A 79 -15.71 -18.99 3.73
C LYS A 79 -14.65 -18.01 3.25
N ILE A 80 -14.97 -17.26 2.19
CA ILE A 80 -14.08 -16.21 1.66
C ILE A 80 -13.95 -15.08 2.69
N ALA A 81 -15.06 -14.55 3.23
CA ALA A 81 -15.03 -13.47 4.21
C ALA A 81 -14.23 -13.86 5.48
N GLN A 82 -14.52 -15.04 6.05
CA GLN A 82 -13.79 -15.55 7.22
C GLN A 82 -12.32 -15.87 6.89
N GLY A 83 -12.04 -16.40 5.70
CA GLY A 83 -10.68 -16.64 5.22
C GLY A 83 -9.88 -15.36 5.13
N SER A 84 -10.49 -14.33 4.56
CA SER A 84 -9.90 -12.98 4.44
C SER A 84 -9.58 -12.36 5.80
N LEU A 85 -10.53 -12.42 6.75
CA LEU A 85 -10.29 -11.91 8.10
C LEU A 85 -9.16 -12.67 8.81
N ARG A 86 -9.12 -14.01 8.67
CA ARG A 86 -8.03 -14.81 9.26
C ARG A 86 -6.66 -14.46 8.69
N LEU A 87 -6.56 -14.25 7.36
CA LEU A 87 -5.30 -13.82 6.74
C LEU A 87 -4.87 -12.45 7.25
N LEU A 88 -5.79 -11.48 7.29
CA LEU A 88 -5.51 -10.14 7.79
C LEU A 88 -5.01 -10.18 9.25
N GLN A 89 -5.67 -10.94 10.12
CA GLN A 89 -5.26 -11.10 11.52
C GLN A 89 -3.89 -11.81 11.65
N ALA A 90 -3.61 -12.77 10.77
CA ALA A 90 -2.30 -13.46 10.74
C ALA A 90 -1.20 -12.48 10.33
N ASP A 91 -1.43 -11.64 9.31
CA ASP A 91 -0.45 -10.64 8.88
C ASP A 91 -0.19 -9.58 9.96
N LEU A 92 -1.24 -9.15 10.70
CA LEU A 92 -1.08 -8.26 11.86
C LEU A 92 -0.20 -8.89 12.95
N ALA A 93 -0.39 -10.17 13.24
CA ALA A 93 0.43 -10.89 14.23
C ALA A 93 1.89 -11.06 13.74
N VAL A 94 2.11 -11.34 12.45
CA VAL A 94 3.45 -11.42 11.87
C VAL A 94 4.13 -10.04 11.90
N ALA A 95 3.39 -8.97 11.57
CA ALA A 95 3.92 -7.61 11.61
C ALA A 95 4.39 -7.23 13.02
N ALA A 96 3.57 -7.50 14.04
CA ALA A 96 3.90 -7.24 15.43
C ALA A 96 5.17 -8.00 15.84
N ARG A 97 5.24 -9.29 15.53
CA ARG A 97 6.38 -10.15 15.89
C ARG A 97 7.66 -9.76 15.14
N GLY A 98 7.56 -9.33 13.86
CA GLY A 98 8.69 -8.93 13.02
C GLY A 98 9.08 -7.46 13.14
N GLY A 99 8.46 -6.70 14.03
CA GLY A 99 8.70 -5.25 14.18
C GLY A 99 8.39 -4.48 12.87
N MET A 100 7.35 -4.90 12.16
CA MET A 100 6.88 -4.24 10.95
C MET A 100 5.75 -3.29 11.31
N ARG A 101 5.83 -2.06 10.82
CA ARG A 101 4.95 -0.98 11.25
C ARG A 101 3.58 -1.02 10.60
N PHE A 102 3.50 -1.45 9.34
CA PHE A 102 2.30 -1.36 8.53
C PHE A 102 1.83 -2.72 8.04
N VAL A 103 0.53 -2.93 8.04
CA VAL A 103 -0.13 -4.01 7.30
C VAL A 103 -1.08 -3.36 6.32
N ASN A 104 -0.69 -3.35 5.04
CA ASN A 104 -1.45 -2.77 3.94
C ASN A 104 -2.42 -3.79 3.36
N THR A 105 -3.66 -3.40 3.10
CA THR A 105 -4.69 -4.30 2.59
C THR A 105 -5.65 -3.63 1.63
N HIS A 106 -6.00 -4.35 0.56
CA HIS A 106 -7.22 -4.09 -0.20
C HIS A 106 -8.46 -4.55 0.58
N LEU A 107 -9.61 -3.98 0.24
CA LEU A 107 -10.88 -4.29 0.91
C LEU A 107 -11.66 -5.42 0.23
N GLY A 108 -11.30 -5.73 -1.02
CA GLY A 108 -11.98 -6.70 -1.87
C GLY A 108 -13.09 -6.09 -2.72
N SER A 109 -14.09 -6.87 -3.06
CA SER A 109 -15.19 -6.47 -3.96
C SER A 109 -16.54 -6.71 -3.33
N TYR A 110 -17.46 -5.79 -3.53
CA TYR A 110 -18.87 -5.95 -3.19
C TYR A 110 -19.54 -7.06 -4.02
N GLY A 111 -19.02 -7.38 -5.21
CA GLY A 111 -19.62 -8.34 -6.12
C GLY A 111 -21.05 -7.95 -6.46
N THR A 112 -22.01 -8.80 -6.09
CA THR A 112 -23.45 -8.55 -6.24
C THR A 112 -24.10 -8.03 -4.96
N ARG A 113 -23.36 -7.86 -3.86
CA ARG A 113 -23.87 -7.36 -2.59
C ARG A 113 -24.25 -5.88 -2.72
N ASP A 114 -25.30 -5.46 -2.03
CA ASP A 114 -25.59 -4.04 -1.84
C ASP A 114 -24.42 -3.33 -1.19
N ARG A 115 -24.12 -2.10 -1.63
CA ARG A 115 -22.93 -1.36 -1.17
C ARG A 115 -23.00 -1.03 0.32
N THR A 116 -24.16 -0.73 0.85
CA THR A 116 -24.34 -0.41 2.28
C THR A 116 -24.12 -1.65 3.14
N GLU A 117 -24.66 -2.79 2.70
CA GLU A 117 -24.42 -4.07 3.39
C GLU A 117 -22.94 -4.47 3.31
N GLY A 118 -22.32 -4.28 2.15
CA GLY A 118 -20.90 -4.56 1.94
C GLY A 118 -19.99 -3.67 2.77
N PHE A 119 -20.27 -2.37 2.83
CA PHE A 119 -19.60 -1.43 3.72
C PHE A 119 -19.69 -1.85 5.18
N THR A 120 -20.91 -2.23 5.64
CA THR A 120 -21.13 -2.73 7.00
C THR A 120 -20.31 -4.00 7.27
N ALA A 121 -20.23 -4.91 6.28
CA ALA A 121 -19.44 -6.13 6.42
C ALA A 121 -17.94 -5.83 6.54
N ILE A 122 -17.42 -4.88 5.74
CA ILE A 122 -16.03 -4.41 5.81
C ILE A 122 -15.77 -3.81 7.19
N CYS A 123 -16.62 -2.91 7.69
CA CYS A 123 -16.46 -2.31 9.02
C CYS A 123 -16.35 -3.37 10.11
N ARG A 124 -17.26 -4.35 10.16
CA ARG A 124 -17.21 -5.44 11.14
C ARG A 124 -15.94 -6.26 11.08
N ALA A 125 -15.45 -6.56 9.86
CA ALA A 125 -14.20 -7.30 9.68
C ALA A 125 -12.99 -6.49 10.17
N LEU A 126 -12.93 -5.20 9.83
CA LEU A 126 -11.87 -4.30 10.27
C LEU A 126 -11.91 -4.07 11.79
N GLU A 127 -13.08 -3.88 12.41
CA GLU A 127 -13.23 -3.82 13.86
C GLU A 127 -12.69 -5.07 14.54
N SER A 128 -13.03 -6.26 14.00
CA SER A 128 -12.52 -7.54 14.53
C SER A 128 -10.99 -7.67 14.37
N ALA A 129 -10.40 -7.12 13.31
CA ALA A 129 -8.96 -7.11 13.12
C ALA A 129 -8.28 -6.12 14.09
N LEU A 130 -8.81 -4.89 14.18
CA LEU A 130 -8.30 -3.81 15.03
C LEU A 130 -8.41 -4.13 16.53
N SER A 131 -9.41 -4.90 16.97
CA SER A 131 -9.55 -5.29 18.38
C SER A 131 -8.39 -6.13 18.91
N LYS A 132 -7.51 -6.63 18.07
CA LYS A 132 -6.37 -7.48 18.40
C LYS A 132 -5.05 -6.91 17.89
N ILE A 133 -5.05 -5.65 17.42
CA ILE A 133 -3.85 -5.03 16.88
C ILE A 133 -2.89 -4.64 17.99
N GLU A 134 -1.61 -4.95 17.79
CA GLU A 134 -0.56 -4.57 18.74
C GLU A 134 -0.21 -3.08 18.64
N PRO A 135 0.26 -2.42 19.73
CA PRO A 135 0.40 -0.95 19.79
C PRO A 135 1.23 -0.30 18.69
N ASP A 136 2.26 -0.98 18.19
CA ASP A 136 3.22 -0.42 17.22
C ASP A 136 2.86 -0.75 15.76
N VAL A 137 1.76 -1.48 15.54
CA VAL A 137 1.30 -1.88 14.21
C VAL A 137 0.13 -0.99 13.77
N PHE A 138 0.13 -0.60 12.52
CA PHE A 138 -0.97 0.11 11.89
C PHE A 138 -1.58 -0.74 10.78
N LEU A 139 -2.91 -0.82 10.79
CA LEU A 139 -3.67 -1.35 9.65
C LEU A 139 -3.88 -0.22 8.65
N VAL A 140 -3.52 -0.47 7.39
CA VAL A 140 -3.53 0.54 6.33
C VAL A 140 -4.45 0.08 5.21
N LEU A 141 -5.46 0.89 4.89
CA LEU A 141 -6.43 0.60 3.84
C LEU A 141 -5.96 1.21 2.52
N GLU A 142 -5.88 0.41 1.49
CA GLU A 142 -5.45 0.87 0.18
C GLU A 142 -6.64 1.23 -0.71
N ASN A 143 -6.51 2.34 -1.48
CA ASN A 143 -7.46 2.65 -2.53
C ASN A 143 -7.35 1.62 -3.67
N SER A 144 -8.46 1.30 -4.30
CA SER A 144 -8.51 0.39 -5.45
C SER A 144 -8.63 1.14 -6.78
N ALA A 145 -8.26 0.47 -7.88
CA ALA A 145 -8.36 1.03 -9.24
C ALA A 145 -9.81 1.20 -9.75
N GLY A 146 -10.81 0.94 -8.92
CA GLY A 146 -12.22 1.15 -9.26
C GLY A 146 -12.80 0.18 -10.28
N ALA A 147 -12.10 -0.91 -10.61
CA ALA A 147 -12.58 -1.92 -11.55
C ALA A 147 -13.82 -2.66 -11.00
N GLY A 148 -14.86 -2.78 -11.80
CA GLY A 148 -16.08 -3.50 -11.41
C GLY A 148 -16.71 -2.92 -10.13
N ASN A 149 -16.86 -3.75 -9.10
CA ASN A 149 -17.46 -3.38 -7.80
C ASN A 149 -16.43 -3.45 -6.66
N LEU A 150 -15.16 -3.08 -6.93
CA LEU A 150 -14.13 -3.03 -5.89
C LEU A 150 -14.48 -1.98 -4.84
N ALA A 151 -14.25 -2.33 -3.57
CA ALA A 151 -14.37 -1.41 -2.45
C ALA A 151 -13.12 -0.52 -2.33
N GLY A 152 -13.29 0.68 -1.78
CA GLY A 152 -12.20 1.62 -1.61
C GLY A 152 -11.76 2.32 -2.90
N GLY A 153 -12.62 2.40 -3.93
CA GLY A 153 -12.29 3.04 -5.20
C GLY A 153 -12.18 4.56 -5.14
N THR A 154 -12.68 5.19 -4.09
CA THR A 154 -12.64 6.65 -3.94
C THR A 154 -12.10 7.07 -2.58
N ILE A 155 -11.52 8.28 -2.52
CA ILE A 155 -11.06 8.90 -1.28
C ILE A 155 -12.21 9.04 -0.27
N GLU A 156 -13.42 9.36 -0.74
CA GLU A 156 -14.61 9.50 0.09
C GLU A 156 -15.00 8.18 0.75
N GLU A 157 -14.91 7.07 0.03
CA GLU A 157 -15.21 5.74 0.57
C GLU A 157 -14.20 5.34 1.65
N LEU A 158 -12.91 5.58 1.43
CA LEU A 158 -11.88 5.37 2.45
C LEU A 158 -12.10 6.29 3.66
N GLY A 159 -12.41 7.56 3.42
CA GLY A 159 -12.74 8.53 4.47
C GLY A 159 -13.96 8.11 5.30
N ALA A 160 -14.98 7.54 4.66
CA ALA A 160 -16.14 7.01 5.36
C ALA A 160 -15.78 5.84 6.30
N LEU A 161 -14.87 4.93 5.86
CA LEU A 161 -14.36 3.85 6.70
C LEU A 161 -13.53 4.37 7.88
N ILE A 162 -12.64 5.34 7.64
CA ILE A 162 -11.84 5.97 8.69
C ILE A 162 -12.75 6.60 9.75
N ARG A 163 -13.79 7.35 9.34
CA ARG A 163 -14.74 7.98 10.26
C ARG A 163 -15.63 6.98 10.99
N ALA A 164 -16.07 5.92 10.30
CA ALA A 164 -16.95 4.91 10.91
C ALA A 164 -16.25 4.10 12.00
N LEU A 165 -14.95 3.82 11.81
CA LEU A 165 -14.16 2.99 12.72
C LEU A 165 -13.42 3.82 13.79
N ASP A 166 -13.05 5.05 13.48
CA ASP A 166 -12.33 6.02 14.33
C ASP A 166 -11.23 5.39 15.23
N HIS A 167 -10.44 4.50 14.66
CA HIS A 167 -9.41 3.79 15.41
C HIS A 167 -8.03 4.45 15.21
N PRO A 168 -7.23 4.70 16.28
CA PRO A 168 -5.96 5.43 16.18
C PRO A 168 -4.90 4.71 15.31
N GLN A 169 -4.94 3.39 15.23
CA GLN A 169 -4.02 2.57 14.44
C GLN A 169 -4.57 2.21 13.06
N LEU A 170 -5.61 2.90 12.58
CA LEU A 170 -6.14 2.76 11.23
C LEU A 170 -5.68 3.94 10.37
N GLY A 171 -5.07 3.65 9.22
CA GLY A 171 -4.63 4.65 8.26
C GLY A 171 -4.93 4.24 6.83
N VAL A 172 -4.39 5.01 5.89
CA VAL A 172 -4.63 4.82 4.45
C VAL A 172 -3.30 4.78 3.70
N CYS A 173 -3.22 3.90 2.70
CA CYS A 173 -2.26 3.92 1.62
C CYS A 173 -2.94 4.46 0.37
N LEU A 174 -2.31 5.42 -0.32
CA LEU A 174 -2.79 5.93 -1.60
C LEU A 174 -1.88 5.45 -2.72
N ASP A 175 -2.37 4.49 -3.50
CA ASP A 175 -1.73 4.06 -4.74
C ASP A 175 -2.00 5.07 -5.86
N THR A 176 -0.93 5.55 -6.49
CA THR A 176 -0.99 6.59 -7.53
C THR A 176 -1.58 6.08 -8.84
N ALA A 177 -1.29 4.84 -9.24
CA ALA A 177 -1.88 4.23 -10.44
C ALA A 177 -3.38 3.98 -10.24
N HIS A 178 -3.79 3.53 -9.05
CA HIS A 178 -5.20 3.35 -8.69
C HIS A 178 -5.96 4.69 -8.63
N ALA A 179 -5.35 5.71 -8.04
CA ALA A 179 -5.92 7.07 -8.03
C ALA A 179 -6.12 7.59 -9.45
N TRP A 180 -5.11 7.46 -10.32
CA TRP A 180 -5.24 7.81 -11.73
C TRP A 180 -6.35 7.03 -12.45
N ALA A 181 -6.40 5.70 -12.22
CA ALA A 181 -7.41 4.83 -12.81
C ALA A 181 -8.84 5.16 -12.36
N THR A 182 -9.01 5.80 -11.20
CA THR A 182 -10.31 6.28 -10.68
C THR A 182 -10.59 7.76 -10.97
N GLY A 183 -9.72 8.44 -11.73
CA GLY A 183 -9.98 9.77 -12.28
C GLY A 183 -9.34 10.93 -11.51
N TYR A 184 -8.44 10.66 -10.56
CA TYR A 184 -7.65 11.71 -9.94
C TYR A 184 -6.47 12.10 -10.85
N GLU A 185 -6.53 13.30 -11.42
CA GLU A 185 -5.52 13.83 -12.33
C GLU A 185 -4.30 14.32 -11.57
N ILE A 186 -3.32 13.44 -11.35
CA ILE A 186 -2.14 13.69 -10.52
C ILE A 186 -0.84 13.81 -11.32
N ASN A 187 -0.92 14.20 -12.58
CA ASN A 187 0.22 14.38 -13.49
C ASN A 187 0.73 15.82 -13.57
N SER A 188 0.27 16.70 -12.68
CA SER A 188 0.69 18.10 -12.58
C SER A 188 0.68 18.55 -11.12
N LYS A 189 1.37 19.67 -10.84
CA LYS A 189 1.37 20.24 -9.50
C LYS A 189 -0.05 20.58 -9.01
N GLU A 190 -0.83 21.24 -9.85
CA GLU A 190 -2.19 21.65 -9.53
C GLU A 190 -3.12 20.45 -9.31
N GLY A 191 -2.90 19.38 -10.07
CA GLY A 191 -3.63 18.11 -9.91
C GLY A 191 -3.30 17.43 -8.59
N VAL A 192 -2.02 17.37 -8.23
CA VAL A 192 -1.56 16.82 -6.95
C VAL A 192 -2.07 17.66 -5.77
N ASP A 193 -2.02 18.99 -5.86
CA ASP A 193 -2.54 19.88 -4.82
C ASP A 193 -4.04 19.59 -4.56
N ARG A 194 -4.86 19.52 -5.61
CA ARG A 194 -6.30 19.16 -5.50
C ARG A 194 -6.52 17.76 -4.91
N PHE A 195 -5.69 16.80 -5.29
CA PHE A 195 -5.76 15.43 -4.77
C PHE A 195 -5.47 15.37 -3.28
N VAL A 196 -4.40 16.05 -2.83
CA VAL A 196 -4.02 16.10 -1.42
C VAL A 196 -5.04 16.87 -0.59
N GLU A 197 -5.53 18.02 -1.08
CA GLU A 197 -6.61 18.77 -0.41
C GLU A 197 -7.89 17.92 -0.24
N ARG A 198 -8.24 17.13 -1.25
CA ARG A 198 -9.39 16.23 -1.16
C ARG A 198 -9.14 15.11 -0.17
N ALA A 199 -7.95 14.51 -0.18
CA ALA A 199 -7.57 13.46 0.76
C ALA A 199 -7.52 13.97 2.20
N ASP A 200 -7.01 15.19 2.42
CA ASP A 200 -7.02 15.81 3.76
C ASP A 200 -8.45 16.05 4.26
N ARG A 201 -9.33 16.60 3.42
CA ARG A 201 -10.72 16.85 3.79
C ARG A 201 -11.49 15.58 4.15
N GLU A 202 -11.31 14.50 3.40
CA GLU A 202 -12.11 13.27 3.55
C GLU A 202 -11.52 12.28 4.57
N ILE A 203 -10.19 12.19 4.64
CA ILE A 203 -9.45 11.22 5.44
C ILE A 203 -8.70 11.90 6.58
N GLY A 204 -8.15 13.09 6.33
CA GLY A 204 -7.15 13.75 7.16
C GLY A 204 -5.73 13.33 6.79
N VAL A 205 -4.84 14.29 6.48
CA VAL A 205 -3.47 14.00 6.04
C VAL A 205 -2.68 13.19 7.06
N ALA A 206 -2.98 13.32 8.36
CA ALA A 206 -2.36 12.55 9.43
C ALA A 206 -2.66 11.05 9.34
N ARG A 207 -3.77 10.65 8.73
CA ARG A 207 -4.19 9.26 8.53
C ARG A 207 -3.63 8.66 7.23
N ILE A 208 -3.07 9.47 6.33
CA ILE A 208 -2.35 8.98 5.15
C ILE A 208 -0.96 8.59 5.61
N LEU A 209 -0.69 7.30 5.73
CA LEU A 209 0.55 6.76 6.28
C LEU A 209 1.54 6.34 5.19
N MET A 210 1.00 5.86 4.07
CA MET A 210 1.77 5.31 2.97
C MET A 210 1.24 5.78 1.62
N PHE A 211 2.12 5.68 0.63
CA PHE A 211 1.80 5.71 -0.79
C PHE A 211 2.36 4.45 -1.45
N HIS A 212 1.65 3.93 -2.43
CA HIS A 212 2.27 3.16 -3.49
C HIS A 212 2.53 4.09 -4.66
N PHE A 213 3.80 4.25 -5.01
CA PHE A 213 4.23 5.07 -6.13
C PHE A 213 4.39 4.20 -7.37
N ASN A 214 3.38 4.19 -8.20
CA ASN A 214 3.31 3.43 -9.43
C ASN A 214 2.86 4.35 -10.55
N ASP A 215 3.57 4.37 -11.66
CA ASP A 215 3.06 5.00 -12.87
C ASP A 215 2.07 4.05 -13.58
N THR A 216 1.40 4.51 -14.62
CA THR A 216 0.44 3.71 -15.36
C THR A 216 0.26 4.19 -16.79
N GLN A 217 0.04 3.25 -17.71
CA GLN A 217 -0.35 3.52 -19.10
C GLN A 217 -1.87 3.51 -19.31
N VAL A 218 -2.63 3.25 -18.26
CA VAL A 218 -4.10 3.29 -18.30
C VAL A 218 -4.55 4.74 -18.51
N PRO A 219 -5.53 5.02 -19.38
CA PRO A 219 -6.12 6.35 -19.48
C PRO A 219 -6.72 6.81 -18.15
N LEU A 220 -6.74 8.13 -17.91
CA LEU A 220 -7.39 8.72 -16.74
C LEU A 220 -8.85 8.22 -16.61
N GLY A 221 -9.20 7.69 -15.43
CA GLY A 221 -10.53 7.12 -15.20
C GLY A 221 -10.77 5.75 -15.87
N GLY A 222 -9.72 5.10 -16.36
CA GLY A 222 -9.85 3.85 -17.13
C GLY A 222 -10.15 2.60 -16.32
N SER A 223 -10.26 2.70 -14.99
CA SER A 223 -10.71 1.66 -14.06
C SER A 223 -10.00 0.32 -14.24
N ARG A 224 -8.70 0.33 -14.44
CA ARG A 224 -7.86 -0.87 -14.55
C ARG A 224 -6.64 -0.76 -13.67
N ASP A 225 -6.33 -1.82 -12.95
CA ASP A 225 -5.12 -1.98 -12.18
C ASP A 225 -3.98 -2.41 -13.11
N ARG A 226 -3.09 -1.47 -13.41
CA ARG A 226 -1.91 -1.67 -14.26
C ARG A 226 -0.81 -0.71 -13.84
N HIS A 227 0.18 -1.24 -13.15
CA HIS A 227 1.38 -0.50 -12.78
C HIS A 227 2.36 -0.43 -13.95
N TRP A 228 3.13 0.67 -14.00
CA TRP A 228 4.17 0.89 -14.98
C TRP A 228 5.40 1.53 -14.32
N HIS A 229 6.46 1.64 -15.08
CA HIS A 229 7.73 2.21 -14.62
C HIS A 229 7.60 3.72 -14.35
N ILE A 230 8.27 4.20 -13.32
CA ILE A 230 8.23 5.59 -12.87
C ILE A 230 8.65 6.55 -13.98
N GLY A 231 7.78 7.48 -14.31
CA GLY A 231 8.00 8.51 -15.34
C GLY A 231 7.73 8.06 -16.78
N GLU A 232 7.40 6.78 -17.02
CA GLU A 232 7.14 6.22 -18.33
C GLU A 232 5.65 6.04 -18.64
N GLY A 233 4.77 6.50 -17.77
CA GLY A 233 3.31 6.42 -17.88
C GLY A 233 2.65 7.79 -17.96
N ASN A 234 1.35 7.81 -17.67
CA ASN A 234 0.51 8.99 -17.78
C ASN A 234 0.60 9.94 -16.59
N ILE A 235 1.11 9.47 -15.43
CA ILE A 235 1.40 10.32 -14.27
C ILE A 235 2.70 11.08 -14.54
N GLY A 236 3.71 10.39 -15.07
CA GLY A 236 4.94 10.96 -15.57
C GLY A 236 5.81 11.64 -14.51
N PHE A 237 6.93 12.19 -14.95
CA PHE A 237 7.90 12.86 -14.07
C PHE A 237 7.30 14.02 -13.28
N GLU A 238 6.43 14.82 -13.88
CA GLU A 238 5.85 16.00 -13.23
C GLU A 238 4.92 15.62 -12.08
N GLY A 239 4.11 14.57 -12.24
CA GLY A 239 3.24 14.09 -11.17
C GLY A 239 4.06 13.60 -9.95
N PHE A 240 5.08 12.76 -10.19
CA PHE A 240 5.95 12.29 -9.09
C PHE A 240 6.77 13.42 -8.46
N ARG A 241 7.23 14.40 -9.26
CA ARG A 241 7.91 15.59 -8.72
C ARG A 241 6.99 16.38 -7.79
N ALA A 242 5.75 16.59 -8.20
CA ALA A 242 4.77 17.31 -7.39
C ALA A 242 4.44 16.56 -6.09
N LEU A 243 4.24 15.24 -6.15
CA LEU A 243 4.00 14.39 -4.97
C LEU A 243 5.19 14.46 -3.98
N LEU A 244 6.41 14.32 -4.47
CA LEU A 244 7.63 14.35 -3.64
C LEU A 244 7.90 15.73 -3.03
N ALA A 245 7.55 16.80 -3.74
CA ALA A 245 7.75 18.18 -3.28
C ALA A 245 6.64 18.68 -2.34
N HIS A 246 5.48 17.98 -2.29
CA HIS A 246 4.33 18.46 -1.51
C HIS A 246 4.63 18.46 0.00
N PRO A 247 4.44 19.61 0.70
CA PRO A 247 4.87 19.76 2.08
C PRO A 247 4.22 18.78 3.06
N GLU A 248 2.92 18.49 2.87
CA GLU A 248 2.13 17.58 3.72
C GLU A 248 2.51 16.09 3.55
N LEU A 249 3.31 15.75 2.53
CA LEU A 249 3.67 14.37 2.23
C LEU A 249 5.12 14.01 2.59
N ARG A 250 5.90 14.95 3.11
CA ARG A 250 7.36 14.79 3.34
C ARG A 250 7.73 13.68 4.31
N ASP A 251 6.90 13.40 5.29
CA ASP A 251 7.11 12.39 6.34
C ASP A 251 6.50 11.02 6.00
N LYS A 252 5.82 10.90 4.86
CA LYS A 252 5.15 9.67 4.46
C LYS A 252 6.13 8.63 3.90
N THR A 253 5.66 7.39 3.87
CA THR A 253 6.36 6.27 3.24
C THR A 253 5.86 6.06 1.82
N ALA A 254 6.75 5.89 0.85
CA ALA A 254 6.41 5.56 -0.53
C ALA A 254 7.04 4.23 -0.91
N ILE A 255 6.24 3.30 -1.40
CA ILE A 255 6.65 1.98 -1.87
C ILE A 255 6.37 1.88 -3.36
N LEU A 256 7.35 1.46 -4.13
CA LEU A 256 7.19 1.16 -5.55
C LEU A 256 6.77 -0.30 -5.71
N GLU A 257 5.79 -0.55 -6.56
CA GLU A 257 5.31 -1.88 -6.97
C GLU A 257 5.35 -2.00 -8.50
N THR A 258 6.38 -1.44 -9.09
CA THR A 258 6.57 -1.40 -10.54
C THR A 258 6.84 -2.81 -11.09
N PRO A 259 6.40 -3.11 -12.33
CA PRO A 259 6.64 -4.41 -12.93
C PRO A 259 8.11 -4.62 -13.27
N GLY A 260 8.53 -5.88 -13.44
CA GLY A 260 9.85 -6.23 -13.96
C GLY A 260 10.64 -7.15 -13.04
N ASN A 261 11.96 -6.97 -13.06
CA ASN A 261 12.95 -7.73 -12.33
C ASN A 261 13.89 -6.81 -11.51
N ASP A 262 14.94 -7.37 -10.92
CA ASP A 262 15.90 -6.62 -10.09
C ASP A 262 16.58 -5.43 -10.80
N GLU A 263 16.76 -5.50 -12.12
CA GLU A 263 17.32 -4.39 -12.91
C GLU A 263 16.29 -3.27 -13.07
N ASP A 264 15.02 -3.62 -13.24
CA ASP A 264 13.91 -2.68 -13.29
C ASP A 264 13.69 -2.01 -11.93
N ASP A 265 13.82 -2.75 -10.84
CA ASP A 265 13.78 -2.22 -9.49
C ASP A 265 14.84 -1.15 -9.27
N LEU A 266 16.09 -1.46 -9.65
CA LEU A 266 17.20 -0.50 -9.57
C LEU A 266 16.91 0.75 -10.41
N ARG A 267 16.44 0.58 -11.65
CA ARG A 267 16.11 1.68 -12.57
C ARG A 267 15.01 2.57 -11.99
N ASN A 268 13.91 1.99 -11.52
CA ASN A 268 12.79 2.74 -10.94
C ASN A 268 13.21 3.48 -9.67
N MET A 269 14.00 2.85 -8.80
CA MET A 269 14.56 3.51 -7.61
C MET A 269 15.50 4.65 -7.96
N GLN A 270 16.38 4.47 -8.92
CA GLN A 270 17.26 5.55 -9.39
C GLN A 270 16.45 6.71 -9.96
N THR A 271 15.42 6.42 -10.75
CA THR A 271 14.53 7.41 -11.35
C THR A 271 13.81 8.24 -10.26
N ILE A 272 13.14 7.59 -9.30
CA ILE A 272 12.41 8.32 -8.26
C ILE A 272 13.33 9.15 -7.35
N LEU A 273 14.51 8.63 -7.03
CA LEU A 273 15.51 9.35 -6.25
C LEU A 273 16.13 10.53 -7.02
N ALA A 274 16.25 10.43 -8.35
CA ALA A 274 16.68 11.53 -9.20
C ALA A 274 15.61 12.63 -9.28
N ILE A 275 14.33 12.26 -9.35
CA ILE A 275 13.21 13.22 -9.27
C ILE A 275 13.21 13.94 -7.92
N GLU A 276 13.37 13.21 -6.81
CA GLU A 276 13.43 13.80 -5.45
C GLU A 276 14.55 14.84 -5.32
N LYS A 277 15.68 14.60 -5.95
CA LYS A 277 16.83 15.52 -5.94
C LYS A 277 16.73 16.67 -6.95
N GLY A 278 15.66 16.69 -7.78
CA GLY A 278 15.54 17.68 -8.86
C GLY A 278 16.54 17.48 -10.01
N ALA A 279 17.12 16.29 -10.14
CA ALA A 279 18.16 15.98 -11.12
C ALA A 279 17.62 15.56 -12.50
N VAL A 280 16.31 15.37 -12.64
CA VAL A 280 15.63 15.04 -13.91
C VAL A 280 14.91 16.29 -14.41
N SER A 281 15.35 16.83 -15.54
CA SER A 281 14.58 17.81 -16.34
C SER A 281 13.70 17.06 -17.35
N CYS A 282 12.49 17.57 -17.58
CA CYS A 282 11.57 17.10 -18.63
C CYS A 282 12.16 17.27 -20.01
#